data_802d801fe00d088ab1e6b55500f5c74f
#
_entry.id   802d801fe00d088ab1e6b55500f5c74f
#
_cell.length_a   1.000
_cell.length_b   1.000
_cell.length_c   1.000
_cell.angle_alpha   90.00
_cell.angle_beta   90.00
_cell.angle_gamma   90.00
#
_symmetry.space_group_name_H-M   'P 1'
#
loop_
_entity.id
_entity.type
_entity.pdbx_description
1 polymer ?
#
loop_
_entity_poly.entity_id
_entity_poly.type
_entity_poly.pdbx_seq_one_letter_code
_entity_poly.pdbx_strand_id
1 'polypeptide(L)'
;MKKTVLVALIFIASVAANAQLKDSTAAWHYKTDSYDCAIFPMAYSTDIVHNTKRFTPGFPDIDKAEHAIAQQMLQQRDTTKRLPDVYRHLKKYRRQYFGYTTTDGHRVLYINMFWEEDKYVKDWLKQMVMVQGGGSNYLSIKYDLTDNRLYDLQINADNN
;
A
#
# COMPACT_ATOMS: atom_id res chain seq x y z
N MET A 1 -5.43 23.19 -51.64
CA MET A 1 -3.99 23.29 -51.30
C MET A 1 -3.82 23.33 -49.79
N LYS A 2 -3.03 22.42 -49.27
CA LYS A 2 -2.37 22.43 -47.94
C LYS A 2 -3.26 22.45 -46.66
N LYS A 3 -3.62 21.27 -46.18
CA LYS A 3 -3.83 21.00 -44.75
C LYS A 3 -3.07 19.73 -44.42
N THR A 4 -1.89 19.88 -43.85
CA THR A 4 -1.13 18.79 -43.30
C THR A 4 -0.43 19.28 -42.03
N VAL A 5 -0.40 18.41 -41.03
CA VAL A 5 0.45 18.43 -39.83
C VAL A 5 -0.07 19.23 -38.62
N LEU A 6 -0.72 18.51 -37.73
CA LEU A 6 -0.53 18.64 -36.28
C LEU A 6 -1.07 17.40 -35.54
N VAL A 7 -0.41 16.26 -35.62
CA VAL A 7 -0.66 15.11 -34.74
C VAL A 7 0.67 14.42 -34.47
N ALA A 8 1.49 14.97 -33.63
CA ALA A 8 2.72 14.29 -33.20
C ALA A 8 3.37 14.83 -31.90
N LEU A 9 2.62 15.32 -30.92
CA LEU A 9 3.26 15.90 -29.70
C LEU A 9 2.65 15.45 -28.36
N ILE A 10 1.81 14.44 -28.32
CA ILE A 10 1.16 14.01 -27.05
C ILE A 10 1.77 12.72 -26.44
N PHE A 11 2.67 12.01 -27.13
CA PHE A 11 3.14 10.69 -26.66
C PHE A 11 4.44 10.66 -25.86
N ILE A 12 5.10 11.79 -25.62
CA ILE A 12 6.43 11.82 -24.97
C ILE A 12 6.35 12.11 -23.45
N ALA A 13 5.24 12.65 -22.95
CA ALA A 13 5.12 13.01 -21.54
C ALA A 13 4.87 11.82 -20.58
N SER A 14 4.32 10.72 -21.07
CA SER A 14 3.95 9.58 -20.23
C SER A 14 5.12 8.64 -19.88
N VAL A 15 6.19 8.64 -20.66
CA VAL A 15 7.36 7.77 -20.44
C VAL A 15 8.33 8.37 -19.43
N ALA A 16 8.46 9.71 -19.38
CA ALA A 16 9.35 10.39 -18.46
C ALA A 16 8.87 10.30 -16.99
N ALA A 17 7.57 10.30 -16.75
CA ALA A 17 7.01 10.18 -15.39
C ALA A 17 7.31 8.82 -14.73
N ASN A 18 7.37 7.74 -15.51
CA ASN A 18 7.68 6.41 -15.00
C ASN A 18 9.18 6.17 -14.73
N ALA A 19 10.07 6.92 -15.38
CA ALA A 19 11.51 6.80 -15.18
C ALA A 19 11.98 7.53 -13.90
N GLN A 20 11.34 8.63 -13.55
CA GLN A 20 11.71 9.44 -12.38
C GLN A 20 11.32 8.80 -11.04
N LEU A 21 10.35 7.86 -11.04
CA LEU A 21 9.91 7.12 -9.87
C LEU A 21 10.86 5.98 -9.46
N LYS A 22 11.74 5.53 -10.34
CA LYS A 22 12.63 4.38 -10.07
C LYS A 22 13.75 4.69 -9.07
N ASP A 23 14.18 5.95 -8.97
CA ASP A 23 15.33 6.36 -8.16
C ASP A 23 14.97 7.20 -6.93
N SER A 24 13.69 7.50 -6.73
CA SER A 24 13.23 8.22 -5.54
C SER A 24 12.97 7.26 -4.38
N THR A 25 13.48 7.59 -3.20
CA THR A 25 13.12 6.90 -1.94
C THR A 25 11.84 7.44 -1.31
N ALA A 26 11.31 8.57 -1.80
CA ALA A 26 10.09 9.17 -1.32
C ALA A 26 8.86 8.36 -1.75
N ALA A 27 7.92 8.19 -0.84
CA ALA A 27 6.65 7.54 -1.17
C ALA A 27 5.81 8.41 -2.11
N TRP A 28 5.06 7.74 -2.97
CA TRP A 28 4.08 8.38 -3.82
C TRP A 28 2.72 8.43 -3.10
N HIS A 29 2.17 9.64 -2.94
CA HIS A 29 0.86 9.84 -2.34
C HIS A 29 -0.25 9.58 -3.37
N TYR A 30 -1.16 8.65 -3.07
CA TYR A 30 -2.32 8.35 -3.89
C TYR A 30 -3.58 8.36 -3.04
N LYS A 31 -4.56 9.19 -3.43
CA LYS A 31 -5.80 9.39 -2.70
C LYS A 31 -7.01 9.26 -3.61
N THR A 32 -8.02 8.57 -3.14
CA THR A 32 -9.33 8.41 -3.75
C THR A 32 -10.43 8.79 -2.74
N ASP A 33 -11.69 8.69 -3.11
CA ASP A 33 -12.82 8.86 -2.18
C ASP A 33 -12.94 7.71 -1.17
N SER A 34 -12.25 6.59 -1.42
CA SER A 34 -12.36 5.37 -0.63
C SER A 34 -11.15 5.12 0.27
N TYR A 35 -9.97 5.60 -0.10
CA TYR A 35 -8.74 5.37 0.65
C TYR A 35 -7.68 6.44 0.37
N ASP A 36 -6.75 6.59 1.32
CA ASP A 36 -5.61 7.52 1.29
C ASP A 36 -4.34 6.71 1.56
N CYS A 37 -3.39 6.69 0.61
CA CYS A 37 -2.24 5.80 0.74
C CYS A 37 -0.91 6.40 0.26
N ALA A 38 0.18 5.85 0.82
CA ALA A 38 1.55 6.06 0.41
C ALA A 38 2.08 4.79 -0.27
N ILE A 39 2.61 4.91 -1.49
CA ILE A 39 3.21 3.81 -2.24
C ILE A 39 4.73 3.96 -2.15
N PHE A 40 5.38 3.06 -1.43
CA PHE A 40 6.83 3.12 -1.24
C PHE A 40 7.57 2.44 -2.38
N PRO A 41 8.54 3.13 -3.00
CA PRO A 41 9.31 2.57 -4.11
C PRO A 41 10.23 1.44 -3.65
N MET A 42 10.69 0.63 -4.59
CA MET A 42 11.64 -0.46 -4.34
C MET A 42 12.95 0.02 -3.71
N ALA A 43 13.34 1.27 -3.97
CA ALA A 43 14.56 1.87 -3.41
C ALA A 43 14.42 2.26 -1.93
N TYR A 44 13.20 2.32 -1.38
CA TYR A 44 13.00 2.59 0.05
C TYR A 44 13.44 1.39 0.89
N SER A 45 14.42 1.59 1.79
CA SER A 45 14.91 0.53 2.68
C SER A 45 13.95 0.31 3.85
N THR A 46 13.60 -0.95 4.12
CA THR A 46 12.76 -1.34 5.27
C THR A 46 13.11 -2.76 5.71
N ASP A 47 13.08 -2.99 7.03
CA ASP A 47 13.38 -4.30 7.63
C ASP A 47 12.22 -5.30 7.53
N ILE A 48 11.00 -4.83 7.20
CA ILE A 48 9.81 -5.69 7.17
C ILE A 48 9.88 -6.75 6.06
N VAL A 49 10.56 -6.42 4.97
CA VAL A 49 10.70 -7.31 3.80
C VAL A 49 12.16 -7.60 3.52
N HIS A 50 12.90 -7.92 4.59
CA HIS A 50 14.32 -8.24 4.55
C HIS A 50 14.61 -9.41 3.59
N ASN A 51 15.74 -9.29 2.86
CA ASN A 51 16.24 -10.31 1.93
C ASN A 51 15.27 -10.72 0.81
N THR A 52 14.28 -9.89 0.49
CA THR A 52 13.36 -10.13 -0.61
C THR A 52 13.66 -9.20 -1.80
N LYS A 53 13.36 -9.67 -3.00
CA LYS A 53 13.42 -8.83 -4.20
C LYS A 53 12.26 -7.82 -4.15
N ARG A 54 12.60 -6.52 -4.00
CA ARG A 54 11.60 -5.45 -3.96
C ARG A 54 11.11 -5.08 -5.37
N PHE A 55 9.85 -4.62 -5.44
CA PHE A 55 9.32 -3.89 -6.60
C PHE A 55 8.50 -2.69 -6.13
N THR A 56 8.34 -1.69 -6.98
CA THR A 56 7.43 -0.56 -6.74
C THR A 56 6.03 -0.96 -7.18
N PRO A 57 5.02 -0.98 -6.27
CA PRO A 57 3.64 -1.23 -6.65
C PRO A 57 3.11 -0.18 -7.62
N GLY A 58 2.39 -0.60 -8.66
CA GLY A 58 1.66 0.30 -9.54
C GLY A 58 0.23 0.54 -9.05
N PHE A 59 -0.45 1.56 -9.58
CA PHE A 59 -1.86 1.82 -9.24
C PHE A 59 -2.77 0.61 -9.45
N PRO A 60 -2.64 -0.17 -10.54
CA PRO A 60 -3.45 -1.37 -10.71
C PRO A 60 -3.23 -2.43 -9.61
N ASP A 61 -2.01 -2.50 -9.05
CA ASP A 61 -1.71 -3.40 -7.93
C ASP A 61 -2.44 -2.94 -6.65
N ILE A 62 -2.47 -1.60 -6.43
CA ILE A 62 -3.16 -0.99 -5.29
C ILE A 62 -4.68 -1.19 -5.40
N ASP A 63 -5.27 -0.91 -6.57
CA ASP A 63 -6.71 -1.07 -6.79
C ASP A 63 -7.15 -2.52 -6.56
N LYS A 64 -6.36 -3.51 -6.98
CA LYS A 64 -6.62 -4.93 -6.69
C LYS A 64 -6.59 -5.22 -5.20
N ALA A 65 -5.59 -4.69 -4.49
CA ALA A 65 -5.47 -4.90 -3.05
C ALA A 65 -6.64 -4.27 -2.27
N GLU A 66 -7.04 -3.04 -2.62
CA GLU A 66 -8.19 -2.37 -2.00
C GLU A 66 -9.51 -3.11 -2.28
N HIS A 67 -9.67 -3.65 -3.49
CA HIS A 67 -10.82 -4.49 -3.81
C HIS A 67 -10.83 -5.77 -2.96
N ALA A 68 -9.67 -6.42 -2.80
CA ALA A 68 -9.53 -7.60 -1.95
C ALA A 68 -9.79 -7.26 -0.47
N ILE A 69 -9.30 -6.12 0.05
CA ILE A 69 -9.60 -5.64 1.41
C ILE A 69 -11.11 -5.53 1.59
N ALA A 70 -11.82 -4.89 0.66
CA ALA A 70 -13.27 -4.73 0.74
C ALA A 70 -14.05 -6.06 0.72
N GLN A 71 -13.54 -7.09 0.04
CA GLN A 71 -14.24 -8.36 -0.13
C GLN A 71 -13.80 -9.47 0.82
N GLN A 72 -12.53 -9.52 1.19
CA GLN A 72 -11.94 -10.67 1.86
C GLN A 72 -11.50 -10.40 3.31
N MET A 73 -11.45 -9.13 3.74
CA MET A 73 -10.87 -8.77 5.05
C MET A 73 -11.62 -9.41 6.21
N LEU A 74 -12.95 -9.43 6.19
CA LEU A 74 -13.76 -10.03 7.26
C LEU A 74 -13.62 -11.57 7.37
N GLN A 75 -13.02 -12.21 6.36
CA GLN A 75 -12.77 -13.66 6.36
C GLN A 75 -11.41 -14.01 6.98
N GLN A 76 -10.60 -12.99 7.32
CA GLN A 76 -9.29 -13.20 7.91
C GLN A 76 -9.41 -13.68 9.37
N ARG A 77 -8.44 -14.50 9.79
CA ARG A 77 -8.36 -14.91 11.20
C ARG A 77 -8.01 -13.70 12.07
N ASP A 78 -8.91 -13.35 12.96
CA ASP A 78 -8.72 -12.28 13.95
C ASP A 78 -8.81 -12.87 15.36
N THR A 79 -7.68 -12.94 16.04
CA THR A 79 -7.59 -13.39 17.45
C THR A 79 -8.01 -12.30 18.44
N THR A 80 -8.06 -11.04 18.00
CA THR A 80 -8.39 -9.88 18.84
C THR A 80 -9.89 -9.58 18.90
N LYS A 81 -10.67 -10.12 17.96
CA LYS A 81 -12.11 -9.86 17.76
C LYS A 81 -12.44 -8.40 17.40
N ARG A 82 -11.45 -7.64 16.89
CA ARG A 82 -11.57 -6.21 16.55
C ARG A 82 -11.81 -5.96 15.08
N LEU A 83 -11.61 -6.98 14.24
CA LEU A 83 -11.71 -6.85 12.80
C LEU A 83 -13.05 -6.31 12.31
N PRO A 84 -14.23 -6.68 12.86
CA PRO A 84 -15.49 -6.10 12.44
C PRO A 84 -15.57 -4.58 12.65
N ASP A 85 -14.95 -4.07 13.70
CA ASP A 85 -14.88 -2.63 13.98
C ASP A 85 -13.89 -1.92 13.06
N VAL A 86 -12.70 -2.46 12.87
CA VAL A 86 -11.72 -2.00 11.87
C VAL A 86 -12.37 -1.91 10.48
N TYR A 87 -13.05 -2.98 10.05
CA TYR A 87 -13.69 -3.03 8.74
C TYR A 87 -14.75 -1.95 8.55
N ARG A 88 -15.56 -1.69 9.59
CA ARG A 88 -16.59 -0.65 9.58
C ARG A 88 -16.01 0.75 9.37
N HIS A 89 -14.76 0.97 9.79
CA HIS A 89 -14.08 2.26 9.75
C HIS A 89 -12.92 2.31 8.73
N LEU A 90 -12.87 1.43 7.74
CA LEU A 90 -11.76 1.33 6.77
C LEU A 90 -11.36 2.67 6.12
N LYS A 91 -12.32 3.58 5.88
CA LYS A 91 -12.05 4.90 5.30
C LYS A 91 -11.24 5.83 6.21
N LYS A 92 -11.19 5.55 7.51
CA LYS A 92 -10.41 6.28 8.52
C LYS A 92 -8.97 5.81 8.65
N TYR A 93 -8.60 4.76 7.95
CA TYR A 93 -7.23 4.26 7.95
C TYR A 93 -6.49 4.77 6.73
N ARG A 94 -5.32 5.35 6.93
CA ARG A 94 -4.31 5.53 5.90
C ARG A 94 -3.56 4.23 5.68
N ARG A 95 -2.97 4.06 4.49
CA ARG A 95 -2.24 2.86 4.11
C ARG A 95 -0.84 3.19 3.62
N GLN A 96 0.07 2.28 3.86
CA GLN A 96 1.40 2.28 3.24
C GLN A 96 1.62 0.94 2.54
N TYR A 97 2.00 0.99 1.28
CA TYR A 97 2.18 -0.17 0.42
C TYR A 97 3.65 -0.41 0.12
N PHE A 98 4.11 -1.64 0.34
CA PHE A 98 5.46 -2.11 0.07
C PHE A 98 5.40 -3.38 -0.77
N GLY A 99 5.95 -3.34 -2.00
CA GLY A 99 5.98 -4.49 -2.90
C GLY A 99 7.23 -5.34 -2.73
N TYR A 100 7.08 -6.66 -2.70
CA TYR A 100 8.18 -7.61 -2.70
C TYR A 100 7.81 -8.92 -3.39
N THR A 101 8.83 -9.67 -3.81
CA THR A 101 8.67 -11.01 -4.40
C THR A 101 9.19 -12.03 -3.40
N THR A 102 8.40 -13.04 -3.08
CA THR A 102 8.77 -14.14 -2.20
C THR A 102 9.80 -15.07 -2.87
N THR A 103 10.39 -15.98 -2.12
CA THR A 103 11.38 -16.93 -2.62
C THR A 103 10.81 -17.90 -3.66
N ASP A 104 9.52 -18.21 -3.57
CA ASP A 104 8.76 -19.03 -4.52
C ASP A 104 8.17 -18.24 -5.69
N GLY A 105 8.48 -16.93 -5.78
CA GLY A 105 8.18 -16.08 -6.94
C GLY A 105 6.85 -15.34 -6.88
N HIS A 106 6.08 -15.44 -5.79
CA HIS A 106 4.85 -14.68 -5.65
C HIS A 106 5.11 -13.18 -5.45
N ARG A 107 4.34 -12.35 -6.14
CA ARG A 107 4.35 -10.90 -5.93
C ARG A 107 3.40 -10.54 -4.82
N VAL A 108 3.91 -9.91 -3.77
CA VAL A 108 3.15 -9.60 -2.56
C VAL A 108 3.22 -8.12 -2.24
N LEU A 109 2.11 -7.57 -1.77
CA LEU A 109 2.04 -6.27 -1.13
C LEU A 109 1.95 -6.46 0.38
N TYR A 110 2.91 -5.89 1.12
CA TYR A 110 2.74 -5.63 2.54
C TYR A 110 1.99 -4.32 2.70
N ILE A 111 0.87 -4.35 3.40
CA ILE A 111 -0.04 -3.23 3.60
C ILE A 111 -0.05 -2.88 5.08
N ASN A 112 0.53 -1.74 5.41
CA ASN A 112 0.49 -1.18 6.75
C ASN A 112 -0.67 -0.19 6.85
N MET A 113 -1.55 -0.36 7.83
CA MET A 113 -2.74 0.47 7.99
C MET A 113 -2.77 1.10 9.38
N PHE A 114 -3.10 2.38 9.45
CA PHE A 114 -3.12 3.11 10.71
C PHE A 114 -4.18 4.20 10.71
N TRP A 115 -4.72 4.51 11.89
CA TRP A 115 -5.77 5.51 12.08
C TRP A 115 -5.27 6.92 11.68
N GLU A 116 -6.00 7.62 10.81
CA GLU A 116 -5.56 8.88 10.18
C GLU A 116 -5.32 10.03 11.17
N GLU A 117 -6.02 10.05 12.30
CA GLU A 117 -5.97 11.11 13.31
C GLU A 117 -4.93 10.86 14.40
N ASP A 118 -4.19 9.73 14.32
CA ASP A 118 -3.21 9.41 15.36
C ASP A 118 -1.98 10.33 15.29
N LYS A 119 -1.57 10.83 16.45
CA LYS A 119 -0.46 11.79 16.59
C LYS A 119 0.91 11.23 16.17
N TYR A 120 1.06 9.91 16.11
CA TYR A 120 2.32 9.24 15.77
C TYR A 120 2.56 9.09 14.26
N VAL A 121 1.61 9.53 13.40
CA VAL A 121 1.67 9.28 11.96
C VAL A 121 2.05 10.50 11.11
N LYS A 122 2.71 11.50 11.69
CA LYS A 122 2.98 12.80 11.03
C LYS A 122 3.77 12.70 9.72
N ASP A 123 4.76 11.82 9.65
CA ASP A 123 5.66 11.68 8.49
C ASP A 123 5.37 10.44 7.63
N TRP A 124 4.14 9.96 7.62
CA TRP A 124 3.72 8.72 6.97
C TRP A 124 3.99 8.65 5.45
N LEU A 125 4.19 9.80 4.78
CA LEU A 125 4.59 9.85 3.37
C LEU A 125 6.12 9.74 3.19
N LYS A 126 6.90 9.86 4.27
CA LYS A 126 8.37 9.84 4.20
C LYS A 126 8.96 8.58 4.79
N GLN A 127 8.32 8.03 5.78
CA GLN A 127 8.80 6.86 6.52
C GLN A 127 7.68 5.92 6.87
N MET A 128 8.03 4.66 7.02
CA MET A 128 7.07 3.65 7.48
C MET A 128 6.62 3.96 8.89
N VAL A 129 5.32 3.93 9.11
CA VAL A 129 4.72 4.05 10.44
C VAL A 129 4.89 2.73 11.19
N MET A 130 5.62 2.77 12.29
CA MET A 130 5.85 1.63 13.16
C MET A 130 5.49 2.02 14.60
N VAL A 131 4.45 1.41 15.14
CA VAL A 131 3.97 1.65 16.50
C VAL A 131 3.81 0.32 17.21
N GLN A 132 4.39 0.23 18.42
CA GLN A 132 4.14 -0.91 19.31
C GLN A 132 2.91 -0.62 20.15
N GLY A 133 1.95 -1.54 20.17
CA GLY A 133 0.67 -1.33 20.82
C GLY A 133 -0.29 -0.47 20.01
N GLY A 134 -1.17 0.29 20.66
CA GLY A 134 -2.17 1.15 20.00
C GLY A 134 -3.41 0.41 19.50
N GLY A 135 -3.50 -0.88 19.73
CA GLY A 135 -4.68 -1.69 19.43
C GLY A 135 -5.10 -1.64 17.97
N SER A 136 -6.39 -1.56 17.74
CA SER A 136 -7.00 -1.53 16.40
C SER A 136 -6.61 -0.31 15.56
N ASN A 137 -5.98 0.73 16.14
CA ASN A 137 -5.49 1.86 15.36
C ASN A 137 -4.35 1.49 14.41
N TYR A 138 -3.71 0.35 14.62
CA TYR A 138 -2.58 -0.13 13.82
C TYR A 138 -2.75 -1.60 13.47
N LEU A 139 -2.67 -1.88 12.20
CA LEU A 139 -2.74 -3.24 11.68
C LEU A 139 -1.91 -3.39 10.41
N SER A 140 -1.55 -4.61 10.09
CA SER A 140 -0.96 -4.95 8.82
C SER A 140 -1.64 -6.17 8.21
N ILE A 141 -1.61 -6.26 6.89
CA ILE A 141 -2.11 -7.40 6.14
C ILE A 141 -1.27 -7.56 4.86
N LYS A 142 -1.16 -8.77 4.36
CA LYS A 142 -0.50 -9.05 3.09
C LYS A 142 -1.52 -9.38 2.00
N TYR A 143 -1.24 -8.92 0.80
CA TYR A 143 -2.01 -9.26 -0.39
C TYR A 143 -1.10 -9.91 -1.42
N ASP A 144 -1.41 -11.16 -1.78
CA ASP A 144 -0.74 -11.88 -2.85
C ASP A 144 -1.38 -11.49 -4.18
N LEU A 145 -0.61 -10.77 -5.02
CA LEU A 145 -1.01 -10.36 -6.35
C LEU A 145 -1.09 -11.54 -7.34
N THR A 146 -0.34 -12.63 -7.06
CA THR A 146 -0.32 -13.82 -7.89
C THR A 146 -1.57 -14.66 -7.67
N ASP A 147 -1.93 -14.88 -6.40
CA ASP A 147 -3.07 -15.71 -6.00
C ASP A 147 -4.35 -14.93 -5.74
N ASN A 148 -4.28 -13.58 -5.83
CA ASN A 148 -5.41 -12.69 -5.57
C ASN A 148 -6.03 -12.90 -4.17
N ARG A 149 -5.19 -13.01 -3.13
CA ARG A 149 -5.62 -13.41 -1.79
C ARG A 149 -5.02 -12.53 -0.69
N LEU A 150 -5.87 -12.12 0.27
CA LEU A 150 -5.42 -11.53 1.54
C LEU A 150 -5.00 -12.64 2.52
N TYR A 151 -3.95 -12.35 3.32
CA TYR A 151 -3.47 -13.25 4.36
C TYR A 151 -2.62 -12.50 5.39
N ASP A 152 -2.26 -13.17 6.47
CA ASP A 152 -1.36 -12.67 7.54
C ASP A 152 -1.82 -11.32 8.11
N LEU A 153 -3.13 -11.23 8.45
CA LEU A 153 -3.67 -10.08 9.17
C LEU A 153 -3.09 -10.05 10.60
N GLN A 154 -2.55 -8.91 10.97
CA GLN A 154 -2.05 -8.64 12.32
C GLN A 154 -2.63 -7.32 12.82
N ILE A 155 -3.36 -7.35 13.93
CA ILE A 155 -3.85 -6.17 14.64
C ILE A 155 -3.00 -6.00 15.89
N ASN A 156 -2.51 -4.79 16.13
CA ASN A 156 -1.65 -4.52 17.28
C ASN A 156 -2.35 -4.83 18.61
N ALA A 157 -1.56 -5.20 19.62
CA ALA A 157 -2.05 -5.32 20.99
C ALA A 157 -2.43 -3.94 21.56
N ASP A 158 -3.30 -3.92 22.57
CA ASP A 158 -3.51 -2.70 23.35
C ASP A 158 -2.24 -2.35 24.12
N ASN A 159 -2.08 -1.07 24.42
CA ASN A 159 -1.10 -0.63 25.42
C ASN A 159 -1.65 -1.03 26.81
N ASN A 160 -0.96 -1.92 27.47
CA ASN A 160 -1.20 -2.18 28.88
C ASN A 160 -0.66 -1.04 29.73
#